data_ccd709cec69af2881f83326fd912a1b8
#
_entry.id   ccd709cec69af2881f83326fd912a1b8
#
_cell.length_a   1.000
_cell.length_b   1.000
_cell.length_c   1.000
_cell.angle_alpha   90.00
_cell.angle_beta   90.00
_cell.angle_gamma   90.00
#
_symmetry.space_group_name_H-M   'P 1'
#
loop_
_entity.id
_entity.type
_entity.pdbx_description
1 polymer ?
#
loop_
_entity_poly.entity_id
_entity_poly.type
_entity_poly.pdbx_seq_one_letter_code
_entity_poly.pdbx_strand_id
1 'polypeptide(L)' 'MEQFTLRIKKDDLEKIKAIAKEQDRSINYVIAEIIAKFLRGIN' A
#
# COMPACT_ATOMS: atom_id res chain seq x y z
N MET A 1 17.16 -15.02 -2.82
CA MET A 1 16.03 -14.12 -3.09
C MET A 1 15.18 -14.01 -1.84
N GLU A 2 14.98 -12.80 -1.39
CA GLU A 2 14.22 -12.59 -0.17
C GLU A 2 12.73 -12.50 -0.48
N GLN A 3 11.95 -13.14 0.37
CA GLN A 3 10.50 -13.05 0.29
C GLN A 3 9.97 -12.60 1.63
N PHE A 4 9.01 -11.72 1.60
CA PHE A 4 8.32 -11.36 2.83
C PHE A 4 6.84 -11.22 2.54
N THR A 5 6.05 -11.49 3.57
CA THR A 5 4.60 -11.42 3.47
C THR A 5 4.12 -10.19 4.22
N LEU A 6 3.36 -9.37 3.51
CA LEU A 6 2.78 -8.18 4.12
C LEU A 6 1.38 -8.52 4.62
N ARG A 7 1.16 -8.31 5.91
CA ARG A 7 -0.14 -8.54 6.51
C ARG A 7 -0.81 -7.21 6.77
N ILE A 8 -2.01 -7.05 6.24
CA ILE A 8 -2.77 -5.82 6.37
C ILE A 8 -4.12 -6.16 6.97
N LYS A 9 -4.56 -5.36 7.93
CA LYS A 9 -5.87 -5.56 8.52
C LYS A 9 -6.94 -5.36 7.47
N LYS A 10 -8.05 -6.07 7.65
CA LYS A 10 -9.13 -6.03 6.67
C LYS A 10 -9.63 -4.61 6.44
N ASP A 11 -9.81 -3.86 7.52
CA ASP A 11 -10.30 -2.49 7.41
C ASP A 11 -9.33 -1.61 6.62
N ASP A 12 -8.05 -1.77 6.88
CA ASP A 12 -7.03 -1.00 6.18
C ASP A 12 -6.97 -1.40 4.71
N LEU A 13 -7.12 -2.69 4.43
CA LEU A 13 -7.13 -3.16 3.06
C LEU A 13 -8.28 -2.57 2.27
N GLU A 14 -9.46 -2.47 2.89
CA GLU A 14 -10.61 -1.89 2.23
C GLU A 14 -10.39 -0.43 1.90
N LYS A 15 -9.73 0.30 2.78
CA LYS A 15 -9.39 1.70 2.51
C LYS A 15 -8.43 1.80 1.34
N ILE A 16 -7.45 0.90 1.30
CA ILE A 16 -6.48 0.88 0.20
C ILE A 16 -7.18 0.56 -1.11
N LYS A 17 -8.11 -0.39 -1.09
CA LYS A 17 -8.88 -0.73 -2.29
C LYS A 17 -9.65 0.47 -2.81
N ALA A 18 -10.26 1.23 -1.91
CA ALA A 18 -11.02 2.42 -2.29
C ALA A 18 -10.11 3.46 -2.94
N ILE A 19 -8.94 3.67 -2.36
CA ILE A 19 -7.96 4.61 -2.91
C ILE A 19 -7.50 4.16 -4.29
N ALA A 20 -7.20 2.87 -4.42
CA ALA A 20 -6.74 2.33 -5.70
C ALA A 20 -7.80 2.52 -6.79
N LYS A 21 -9.05 2.26 -6.45
CA LYS A 21 -10.14 2.43 -7.40
C LYS A 21 -10.30 3.89 -7.80
N GLU A 22 -10.21 4.78 -6.84
CA GLU A 22 -10.36 6.21 -7.11
C GLU A 22 -9.25 6.73 -8.00
N GLN A 23 -8.04 6.24 -7.80
CA GLN A 23 -6.88 6.67 -8.58
C GLN A 23 -6.70 5.85 -9.85
N ASP A 24 -7.55 4.86 -10.07
CA ASP A 24 -7.43 3.95 -11.20
C ASP A 24 -6.06 3.28 -11.24
N ARG A 25 -5.62 2.82 -10.07
CA ARG A 25 -4.33 2.14 -9.91
C ARG A 25 -4.55 0.79 -9.24
N SER A 26 -3.54 -0.07 -9.32
CA SER A 26 -3.61 -1.36 -8.65
C SER A 26 -3.40 -1.19 -7.15
N ILE A 27 -3.88 -2.18 -6.39
CA ILE A 27 -3.68 -2.20 -4.95
C ILE A 27 -2.19 -2.23 -4.62
N ASN A 28 -1.43 -3.04 -5.35
CA ASN A 28 0.01 -3.12 -5.15
C ASN A 28 0.68 -1.77 -5.37
N TYR A 29 0.22 -1.04 -6.37
CA TYR A 29 0.76 0.29 -6.64
C TYR A 29 0.52 1.22 -5.46
N VAL A 30 -0.70 1.21 -4.93
CA VAL A 30 -1.04 2.08 -3.80
C VAL A 30 -0.22 1.72 -2.57
N ILE A 31 -0.07 0.44 -2.29
CA ILE A 31 0.72 -0.01 -1.15
C ILE A 31 2.17 0.44 -1.30
N ALA A 32 2.74 0.28 -2.49
CA ALA A 32 4.11 0.69 -2.75
C ALA A 32 4.28 2.19 -2.57
N GLU A 33 3.30 2.97 -3.00
CA GLU A 33 3.32 4.41 -2.84
C GLU A 33 3.32 4.81 -1.37
N ILE A 34 2.47 4.18 -0.59
CA ILE A 34 2.37 4.47 0.83
C ILE A 34 3.69 4.18 1.53
N ILE A 35 4.27 3.02 1.23
CA ILE A 35 5.54 2.64 1.83
C ILE A 35 6.63 3.61 1.44
N ALA A 36 6.70 3.98 0.17
CA ALA A 36 7.72 4.90 -0.31
C ALA A 36 7.63 6.25 0.39
N LYS A 37 6.41 6.75 0.54
CA LYS A 37 6.20 8.03 1.20
C LYS A 37 6.58 7.97 2.67
N PHE A 38 6.23 6.87 3.31
CA PHE A 38 6.57 6.70 4.73
C PHE A 38 8.08 6.68 4.93
N LEU A 39 8.78 5.97 4.07
CA LEU A 39 10.23 5.87 4.17
C LEU A 39 10.92 7.21 3.93
N ARG A 40 10.39 8.01 3.02
CA ARG A 40 10.94 9.33 2.77
C ARG A 40 10.77 10.23 3.99
N GLY A 41 9.68 10.04 4.72
CA GLY A 41 9.42 10.85 5.89
C GLY A 41 10.29 10.50 7.08
N ILE A 42 10.83 9.29 7.12
CA ILE A 42 11.65 8.86 8.23
C ILE A 42 13.01 9.53 8.20
N ASN A 43 13.63 9.53 7.10
CA ASN A 43 14.92 10.17 6.85
C ASN A 43 15.81 10.33 8.09
#